data_e71ac54f71cdb27b4b266fe3c9002bb2
#
_entry.id   e71ac54f71cdb27b4b266fe3c9002bb2
#
_cell.length_a   1.000
_cell.length_b   1.000
_cell.length_c   1.000
_cell.angle_alpha   90.00
_cell.angle_beta   90.00
_cell.angle_gamma   90.00
#
_symmetry.space_group_name_H-M   'P 1'
#
loop_
_entity.id
_entity.type
_entity.pdbx_description
1 polymer ?
#
loop_
_entity_poly.entity_id
_entity_poly.type
_entity_poly.pdbx_seq_one_letter_code
_entity_poly.pdbx_strand_id
1 'polypeptide(L)'
;MAINRRTLLKSSALGTLSFAIPTLTLSQIDLGSATISTISDGAITLPGSLSFDSSMPASELEVILEDFDLSKDELTRECNLTLYQSGKKKVLFDAGAGVDFLSGMGTLVESLEAIDLSTDDITDVVFTHAHPDHIWGVLDDFDDLTFQNANYHIGRMEWDYWFDTETVNKVREDRIPMAVGAKRRLEALEGNINLFDSNDEIIDGIKALLTPGHSPGHMSFEVGK
;
A
#
# COMPACT_ATOMS: atom_id res chain seq x y z
N MET A 1 -41.61 20.61 -44.38
CA MET A 1 -41.16 21.50 -43.30
C MET A 1 -39.68 21.17 -43.05
N ALA A 2 -38.78 21.98 -43.52
CA ALA A 2 -37.33 21.73 -43.38
C ALA A 2 -36.87 22.29 -42.04
N ILE A 3 -36.31 21.45 -41.20
CA ILE A 3 -35.74 21.83 -39.89
C ILE A 3 -34.41 22.52 -40.15
N ASN A 4 -34.36 23.81 -39.78
CA ASN A 4 -33.20 24.67 -39.98
C ASN A 4 -32.09 24.32 -39.01
N ARG A 5 -30.85 24.08 -39.51
CA ARG A 5 -29.65 23.70 -38.74
C ARG A 5 -29.30 24.67 -37.61
N ARG A 6 -29.79 25.90 -37.61
CA ARG A 6 -29.57 26.90 -36.55
C ARG A 6 -30.42 26.67 -35.29
N THR A 7 -31.48 25.88 -35.36
CA THR A 7 -32.36 25.60 -34.21
C THR A 7 -31.84 24.41 -33.38
N LEU A 8 -30.99 23.56 -33.98
CA LEU A 8 -30.42 22.37 -33.29
C LEU A 8 -29.26 22.70 -32.35
N LEU A 9 -28.68 23.89 -32.43
CA LEU A 9 -27.49 24.28 -31.64
C LEU A 9 -27.81 25.06 -30.34
N LYS A 10 -29.07 25.20 -29.97
CA LYS A 10 -29.48 25.95 -28.77
C LYS A 10 -30.02 25.11 -27.64
N SER A 11 -29.92 23.78 -27.69
CA SER A 11 -30.42 22.87 -26.64
C SER A 11 -29.33 21.94 -26.08
N SER A 12 -28.06 22.28 -26.24
CA SER A 12 -26.99 21.60 -25.48
C SER A 12 -26.84 22.33 -24.15
N ALA A 13 -27.73 22.09 -23.22
CA ALA A 13 -27.41 22.25 -21.81
C ALA A 13 -26.31 21.23 -21.49
N LEU A 14 -25.06 21.65 -21.52
CA LEU A 14 -23.97 20.91 -20.86
C LEU A 14 -24.32 20.89 -19.39
N GLY A 15 -24.98 19.79 -18.96
CA GLY A 15 -24.97 19.38 -17.60
C GLY A 15 -23.52 18.97 -17.28
N THR A 16 -22.78 19.84 -16.61
CA THR A 16 -21.56 19.44 -15.93
C THR A 16 -21.99 18.43 -14.86
N LEU A 17 -21.83 17.13 -15.15
CA LEU A 17 -21.78 16.13 -14.10
C LEU A 17 -20.52 16.47 -13.29
N SER A 18 -20.69 17.23 -12.22
CA SER A 18 -19.71 17.30 -11.16
C SER A 18 -19.73 15.92 -10.49
N PHE A 19 -18.83 15.05 -10.90
CA PHE A 19 -18.45 13.94 -10.05
C PHE A 19 -17.83 14.59 -8.81
N ALA A 20 -18.49 14.47 -7.67
CA ALA A 20 -17.87 14.75 -6.40
C ALA A 20 -16.72 13.72 -6.27
N ILE A 21 -15.51 14.15 -6.56
CA ILE A 21 -14.31 13.40 -6.18
C ILE A 21 -14.42 13.31 -4.66
N PRO A 22 -14.47 12.11 -4.07
CA PRO A 22 -14.42 11.99 -2.62
C PRO A 22 -13.18 12.78 -2.17
N THR A 23 -13.38 13.74 -1.29
CA THR A 23 -12.27 14.48 -0.69
C THR A 23 -11.47 13.45 0.09
N LEU A 24 -10.33 13.04 -0.44
CA LEU A 24 -9.37 12.21 0.31
C LEU A 24 -9.02 13.00 1.56
N THR A 25 -9.54 12.58 2.70
CA THR A 25 -9.16 13.15 3.99
C THR A 25 -7.82 12.53 4.35
N LEU A 26 -6.74 13.13 3.89
CA LEU A 26 -5.39 12.73 4.28
C LEU A 26 -5.26 13.00 5.79
N SER A 27 -5.03 11.95 6.55
CA SER A 27 -4.54 12.10 7.91
C SER A 27 -3.07 12.54 7.81
N GLN A 28 -2.75 13.70 8.39
CA GLN A 28 -1.41 14.26 8.30
C GLN A 28 -0.87 14.64 9.67
N ILE A 29 0.42 14.35 9.89
CA ILE A 29 1.18 14.76 11.07
C ILE A 29 2.27 15.71 10.60
N ASP A 30 2.31 16.92 11.18
CA ASP A 30 3.37 17.89 10.94
C ASP A 30 4.46 17.73 12.00
N LEU A 31 5.69 17.47 11.54
CA LEU A 31 6.90 17.36 12.37
C LEU A 31 7.80 18.62 12.27
N GLY A 32 7.27 19.72 11.71
CA GLY A 32 7.97 20.97 11.51
C GLY A 32 8.81 20.98 10.21
N SER A 33 9.89 20.23 10.12
CA SER A 33 10.71 20.12 8.90
C SER A 33 10.24 19.01 7.95
N ALA A 34 9.29 18.19 8.38
CA ALA A 34 8.78 17.07 7.62
C ALA A 34 7.27 16.87 7.88
N THR A 35 6.61 16.15 7.00
CA THR A 35 5.22 15.73 7.16
C THR A 35 5.10 14.23 6.97
N ILE A 36 4.18 13.62 7.70
CA ILE A 36 3.76 12.22 7.50
C ILE A 36 2.30 12.25 7.10
N SER A 37 1.95 11.59 6.00
CA SER A 37 0.58 11.51 5.48
C SER A 37 0.20 10.06 5.23
N THR A 38 -1.08 9.74 5.42
CA THR A 38 -1.63 8.44 5.03
C THR A 38 -2.09 8.49 3.59
N ILE A 39 -1.68 7.52 2.77
CA ILE A 39 -2.08 7.38 1.36
C ILE A 39 -2.83 6.05 1.22
N SER A 40 -4.02 6.08 0.64
CA SER A 40 -4.82 4.87 0.44
C SER A 40 -4.36 4.10 -0.79
N ASP A 41 -4.28 2.79 -0.65
CA ASP A 41 -4.16 1.84 -1.77
C ASP A 41 -5.48 1.09 -2.03
N GLY A 42 -6.60 1.66 -1.55
CA GLY A 42 -7.92 1.04 -1.63
C GLY A 42 -8.28 0.23 -0.40
N ALA A 43 -9.28 -0.64 -0.55
CA ALA A 43 -9.79 -1.44 0.54
C ALA A 43 -10.24 -2.83 0.05
N ILE A 44 -10.19 -3.81 0.94
CA ILE A 44 -10.71 -5.15 0.70
C ILE A 44 -11.81 -5.49 1.71
N THR A 45 -12.95 -5.99 1.23
CA THR A 45 -13.99 -6.57 2.08
C THR A 45 -13.85 -8.08 2.11
N LEU A 46 -13.64 -8.62 3.28
CA LEU A 46 -13.50 -10.06 3.50
C LEU A 46 -14.62 -10.60 4.37
N PRO A 47 -15.07 -11.86 4.13
CA PRO A 47 -15.99 -12.55 5.04
C PRO A 47 -15.43 -12.56 6.47
N GLY A 48 -16.32 -12.42 7.46
CA GLY A 48 -15.93 -12.44 8.87
C GLY A 48 -15.20 -13.72 9.27
N SER A 49 -15.55 -14.86 8.66
CA SER A 49 -14.86 -16.13 8.87
C SER A 49 -13.37 -16.15 8.48
N LEU A 50 -12.94 -15.22 7.61
CA LEU A 50 -11.55 -15.03 7.22
C LEU A 50 -10.89 -13.86 7.97
N SER A 51 -11.70 -13.02 8.60
CA SER A 51 -11.23 -11.79 9.24
C SER A 51 -11.02 -11.92 10.73
N PHE A 52 -11.80 -12.79 11.39
CA PHE A 52 -11.80 -12.92 12.84
C PHE A 52 -11.26 -14.30 13.27
N ASP A 53 -10.61 -14.32 14.44
CA ASP A 53 -10.08 -15.55 15.02
C ASP A 53 -11.22 -16.50 15.42
N SER A 54 -11.27 -17.67 14.77
CA SER A 54 -12.26 -18.71 15.05
C SER A 54 -12.05 -19.40 16.41
N SER A 55 -10.94 -19.15 17.11
CA SER A 55 -10.69 -19.66 18.46
C SER A 55 -11.39 -18.89 19.56
N MET A 56 -11.81 -17.64 19.25
CA MET A 56 -12.54 -16.79 20.19
C MET A 56 -14.01 -17.23 20.26
N PRO A 57 -14.61 -17.37 21.48
CA PRO A 57 -16.04 -17.60 21.62
C PRO A 57 -16.87 -16.52 20.91
N ALA A 58 -17.89 -16.94 20.14
CA ALA A 58 -18.70 -15.98 19.35
C ALA A 58 -19.33 -14.88 20.19
N SER A 59 -19.73 -15.20 21.45
CA SER A 59 -20.29 -14.19 22.37
C SER A 59 -19.29 -13.15 22.84
N GLU A 60 -18.00 -13.46 22.90
CA GLU A 60 -16.96 -12.51 23.24
C GLU A 60 -16.63 -11.62 22.02
N LEU A 61 -16.56 -12.23 20.84
CA LEU A 61 -16.37 -11.50 19.60
C LEU A 61 -17.48 -10.50 19.33
N GLU A 62 -18.76 -10.91 19.51
CA GLU A 62 -19.92 -10.01 19.31
C GLU A 62 -19.84 -8.75 20.18
N VAL A 63 -19.47 -8.89 21.45
CA VAL A 63 -19.30 -7.74 22.36
C VAL A 63 -18.22 -6.78 21.86
N ILE A 64 -17.08 -7.32 21.40
CA ILE A 64 -15.99 -6.49 20.87
C ILE A 64 -16.43 -5.77 19.60
N LEU A 65 -17.09 -6.47 18.68
CA LEU A 65 -17.52 -5.88 17.41
C LEU A 65 -18.59 -4.80 17.60
N GLU A 66 -19.52 -4.97 18.56
CA GLU A 66 -20.52 -3.96 18.90
C GLU A 66 -19.88 -2.67 19.43
N ASP A 67 -18.81 -2.76 20.22
CA ASP A 67 -18.09 -1.58 20.74
C ASP A 67 -17.44 -0.73 19.63
N PHE A 68 -17.18 -1.34 18.45
CA PHE A 68 -16.57 -0.68 17.29
C PHE A 68 -17.52 -0.49 16.10
N ASP A 69 -18.80 -0.79 16.25
CA ASP A 69 -19.81 -0.74 15.18
C ASP A 69 -19.39 -1.57 13.94
N LEU A 70 -18.83 -2.76 14.18
CA LEU A 70 -18.35 -3.67 13.15
C LEU A 70 -19.29 -4.86 12.95
N SER A 71 -19.44 -5.30 11.69
CA SER A 71 -20.19 -6.50 11.33
C SER A 71 -19.37 -7.76 11.59
N LYS A 72 -20.01 -8.80 12.12
CA LYS A 72 -19.41 -10.14 12.23
C LYS A 72 -19.38 -10.91 10.90
N ASP A 73 -20.21 -10.49 9.93
CA ASP A 73 -20.39 -11.23 8.67
C ASP A 73 -19.31 -10.86 7.66
N GLU A 74 -18.85 -9.60 7.70
CA GLU A 74 -17.81 -9.08 6.82
C GLU A 74 -17.01 -7.97 7.51
N LEU A 75 -15.75 -7.80 7.09
CA LEU A 75 -14.89 -6.71 7.53
C LEU A 75 -14.22 -6.08 6.32
N THR A 76 -14.42 -4.76 6.17
CA THR A 76 -13.66 -3.94 5.23
C THR A 76 -12.36 -3.50 5.88
N ARG A 77 -11.24 -3.79 5.23
CA ARG A 77 -9.88 -3.40 5.66
C ARG A 77 -9.33 -2.41 4.66
N GLU A 78 -9.04 -1.22 5.13
CA GLU A 78 -8.34 -0.21 4.36
C GLU A 78 -6.86 -0.59 4.24
N CYS A 79 -6.30 -0.50 3.04
CA CYS A 79 -4.86 -0.56 2.81
C CYS A 79 -4.31 0.86 2.80
N ASN A 80 -3.72 1.26 3.91
CA ASN A 80 -3.18 2.59 4.11
C ASN A 80 -1.66 2.55 4.20
N LEU A 81 -1.00 3.24 3.27
CA LEU A 81 0.44 3.42 3.25
C LEU A 81 0.82 4.75 3.90
N THR A 82 2.10 4.88 4.22
CA THR A 82 2.64 6.11 4.81
C THR A 82 3.55 6.81 3.82
N LEU A 83 3.29 8.09 3.57
CA LEU A 83 4.16 8.99 2.82
C LEU A 83 4.85 9.97 3.77
N TYR A 84 6.18 9.94 3.81
CA TYR A 84 7.01 10.91 4.50
C TYR A 84 7.58 11.91 3.50
N GLN A 85 7.47 13.20 3.80
CA GLN A 85 8.00 14.27 2.96
C GLN A 85 8.86 15.21 3.79
N SER A 86 10.12 15.44 3.35
CA SER A 86 11.05 16.39 3.96
C SER A 86 11.95 17.01 2.89
N GLY A 87 11.85 18.28 2.68
CA GLY A 87 12.57 18.99 1.63
C GLY A 87 12.28 18.39 0.25
N LYS A 88 13.30 17.78 -0.37
CA LYS A 88 13.14 17.07 -1.67
C LYS A 88 12.83 15.58 -1.52
N LYS A 89 12.93 15.04 -0.33
CA LYS A 89 12.67 13.63 -0.05
C LYS A 89 11.18 13.35 0.01
N LYS A 90 10.74 12.38 -0.74
CA LYS A 90 9.40 11.79 -0.72
C LYS A 90 9.59 10.30 -0.55
N VAL A 91 9.46 9.81 0.68
CA VAL A 91 9.67 8.42 1.07
C VAL A 91 8.32 7.75 1.24
N LEU A 92 8.08 6.72 0.46
CA LEU A 92 6.90 5.90 0.59
C LEU A 92 7.24 4.64 1.40
N PHE A 93 6.51 4.38 2.47
CA PHE A 93 6.61 3.12 3.20
C PHE A 93 5.63 2.14 2.59
N ASP A 94 6.18 1.08 1.98
CA ASP A 94 5.54 0.07 1.14
C ASP A 94 5.07 0.60 -0.23
N ALA A 95 4.78 -0.31 -1.14
CA ALA A 95 4.36 -0.01 -2.52
C ALA A 95 2.88 -0.38 -2.79
N GLY A 96 2.17 -0.87 -1.78
CA GLY A 96 0.79 -1.33 -1.91
C GLY A 96 0.64 -2.68 -2.58
N ALA A 97 -0.60 -3.01 -2.88
CA ALA A 97 -1.03 -4.30 -3.42
C ALA A 97 -0.82 -4.44 -4.92
N GLY A 98 -0.77 -3.30 -5.63
CA GLY A 98 -0.75 -3.30 -7.08
C GLY A 98 -1.99 -3.92 -7.71
N VAL A 99 -1.95 -4.05 -9.03
CA VAL A 99 -3.09 -4.50 -9.85
C VAL A 99 -3.34 -6.01 -9.77
N ASP A 100 -2.36 -6.77 -9.36
CA ASP A 100 -2.39 -8.25 -9.40
C ASP A 100 -3.00 -8.90 -8.15
N PHE A 101 -3.25 -8.15 -7.07
CA PHE A 101 -3.63 -8.76 -5.79
C PHE A 101 -5.15 -9.02 -5.70
N LEU A 102 -5.92 -8.08 -5.26
CA LEU A 102 -7.36 -8.28 -5.03
C LEU A 102 -8.17 -7.07 -5.52
N SER A 103 -9.37 -7.33 -6.01
CA SER A 103 -10.26 -6.26 -6.45
C SER A 103 -10.58 -5.28 -5.31
N GLY A 104 -10.48 -3.99 -5.60
CA GLY A 104 -10.69 -2.90 -4.64
C GLY A 104 -9.40 -2.36 -4.01
N MET A 105 -8.26 -3.00 -4.28
CA MET A 105 -6.93 -2.54 -3.91
C MET A 105 -6.12 -2.12 -5.14
N GLY A 106 -4.90 -1.62 -4.94
CA GLY A 106 -4.01 -1.20 -6.03
C GLY A 106 -4.32 0.20 -6.58
N THR A 107 -4.88 1.09 -5.76
CA THR A 107 -5.24 2.47 -6.13
C THR A 107 -4.22 3.51 -5.65
N LEU A 108 -3.00 3.07 -5.31
CA LEU A 108 -1.97 3.95 -4.76
C LEU A 108 -1.56 5.05 -5.75
N VAL A 109 -1.45 4.72 -7.04
CA VAL A 109 -1.04 5.69 -8.07
C VAL A 109 -2.08 6.80 -8.20
N GLU A 110 -3.38 6.45 -8.29
CA GLU A 110 -4.47 7.41 -8.33
C GLU A 110 -4.54 8.26 -7.04
N SER A 111 -4.22 7.66 -5.89
CA SER A 111 -4.18 8.37 -4.61
C SER A 111 -3.02 9.37 -4.53
N LEU A 112 -1.86 9.06 -5.12
CA LEU A 112 -0.75 9.99 -5.27
C LEU A 112 -1.12 11.14 -6.21
N GLU A 113 -1.71 10.84 -7.38
CA GLU A 113 -2.18 11.84 -8.34
C GLU A 113 -3.21 12.80 -7.73
N ALA A 114 -4.09 12.31 -6.85
CA ALA A 114 -5.10 13.13 -6.17
C ALA A 114 -4.49 14.19 -5.22
N ILE A 115 -3.20 14.06 -4.89
CA ILE A 115 -2.44 15.03 -4.08
C ILE A 115 -1.33 15.71 -4.89
N ASP A 116 -1.47 15.74 -6.22
CA ASP A 116 -0.53 16.37 -7.16
C ASP A 116 0.90 15.74 -7.10
N LEU A 117 0.99 14.43 -6.84
CA LEU A 117 2.22 13.65 -6.93
C LEU A 117 2.10 12.58 -8.03
N SER A 118 3.20 12.34 -8.72
CA SER A 118 3.36 11.21 -9.63
C SER A 118 4.28 10.14 -9.02
N THR A 119 4.32 8.96 -9.62
CA THR A 119 5.28 7.91 -9.25
C THR A 119 6.73 8.36 -9.41
N ASP A 120 7.01 9.25 -10.36
CA ASP A 120 8.34 9.85 -10.59
C ASP A 120 8.80 10.78 -9.49
N ASP A 121 7.88 11.29 -8.68
CA ASP A 121 8.18 12.16 -7.54
C ASP A 121 8.70 11.42 -6.33
N ILE A 122 8.43 10.11 -6.23
CA ILE A 122 8.86 9.27 -5.11
C ILE A 122 10.37 9.05 -5.21
N THR A 123 11.09 9.45 -4.17
CA THR A 123 12.55 9.36 -4.13
C THR A 123 13.06 8.07 -3.52
N ASP A 124 12.28 7.48 -2.62
CA ASP A 124 12.65 6.27 -1.90
C ASP A 124 11.39 5.45 -1.58
N VAL A 125 11.46 4.13 -1.73
CA VAL A 125 10.45 3.16 -1.27
C VAL A 125 11.10 2.28 -0.22
N VAL A 126 10.51 2.24 0.97
CA VAL A 126 11.04 1.50 2.13
C VAL A 126 10.03 0.45 2.56
N PHE A 127 10.39 -0.83 2.44
CA PHE A 127 9.47 -1.91 2.78
C PHE A 127 9.48 -2.23 4.27
N THR A 128 8.28 -2.31 4.83
CA THR A 128 8.06 -2.87 6.17
C THR A 128 8.23 -4.37 6.15
N HIS A 129 7.67 -5.02 5.14
CA HIS A 129 7.77 -6.45 4.88
C HIS A 129 7.28 -6.79 3.45
N ALA A 130 7.32 -8.07 3.06
CA ALA A 130 7.05 -8.47 1.68
C ALA A 130 5.73 -9.26 1.49
N HIS A 131 4.67 -8.94 2.25
CA HIS A 131 3.33 -9.46 1.95
C HIS A 131 2.72 -8.76 0.72
N PRO A 132 1.70 -9.37 0.08
CA PRO A 132 1.15 -8.86 -1.17
C PRO A 132 0.69 -7.41 -1.15
N ASP A 133 0.00 -7.00 -0.10
CA ASP A 133 -0.54 -5.65 0.11
C ASP A 133 0.53 -4.59 0.43
N HIS A 134 1.80 -4.98 0.49
CA HIS A 134 2.95 -4.12 0.77
C HIS A 134 3.97 -4.05 -0.37
N ILE A 135 4.21 -5.17 -1.09
CA ILE A 135 5.28 -5.23 -2.10
C ILE A 135 4.76 -5.45 -3.52
N TRP A 136 3.51 -5.93 -3.72
CA TRP A 136 3.09 -6.29 -5.07
C TRP A 136 2.96 -5.09 -6.00
N GLY A 137 2.68 -3.89 -5.49
CA GLY A 137 2.65 -2.64 -6.23
C GLY A 137 4.02 -2.14 -6.73
N VAL A 138 5.11 -2.86 -6.47
CA VAL A 138 6.43 -2.58 -7.07
C VAL A 138 6.41 -2.70 -8.57
N LEU A 139 5.60 -3.62 -9.13
CA LEU A 139 5.46 -3.83 -10.56
C LEU A 139 4.09 -3.32 -11.04
N ASP A 140 4.11 -2.65 -12.18
CA ASP A 140 2.92 -2.22 -12.91
C ASP A 140 2.34 -3.34 -13.81
N ASP A 141 1.31 -3.01 -14.61
CA ASP A 141 0.65 -3.90 -15.57
C ASP A 141 1.57 -4.46 -16.67
N PHE A 142 2.74 -3.88 -16.86
CA PHE A 142 3.72 -4.25 -17.88
C PHE A 142 4.93 -4.97 -17.32
N ASP A 143 4.92 -5.29 -16.03
CA ASP A 143 6.07 -5.84 -15.28
C ASP A 143 7.26 -4.86 -15.17
N ASP A 144 7.03 -3.57 -15.39
CA ASP A 144 8.01 -2.53 -15.14
C ASP A 144 7.91 -2.01 -13.69
N LEU A 145 8.99 -1.41 -13.16
CA LEU A 145 8.97 -0.83 -11.83
C LEU A 145 8.04 0.39 -11.78
N THR A 146 7.05 0.37 -10.91
CA THR A 146 6.07 1.47 -10.70
C THR A 146 6.76 2.78 -10.31
N PHE A 147 7.80 2.72 -9.47
CA PHE A 147 8.55 3.90 -8.99
C PHE A 147 9.96 3.90 -9.58
N GLN A 148 10.07 4.17 -10.88
CA GLN A 148 11.32 4.02 -11.66
C GLN A 148 12.48 4.91 -11.16
N ASN A 149 12.17 6.05 -10.53
CA ASN A 149 13.16 7.01 -10.03
C ASN A 149 13.52 6.79 -8.54
N ALA A 150 12.85 5.85 -7.86
CA ALA A 150 13.05 5.63 -6.44
C ALA A 150 14.25 4.74 -6.15
N ASN A 151 14.91 4.98 -4.99
CA ASN A 151 15.77 3.98 -4.37
C ASN A 151 14.89 3.04 -3.54
N TYR A 152 15.15 1.76 -3.64
CA TYR A 152 14.41 0.75 -2.88
C TYR A 152 15.21 0.28 -1.67
N HIS A 153 14.51 0.01 -0.54
CA HIS A 153 15.12 -0.39 0.72
C HIS A 153 14.28 -1.47 1.39
N ILE A 154 14.91 -2.55 1.86
CA ILE A 154 14.24 -3.63 2.60
C ILE A 154 15.14 -4.17 3.71
N GLY A 155 14.55 -4.61 4.81
CA GLY A 155 15.28 -5.31 5.87
C GLY A 155 15.94 -6.59 5.35
N ARG A 156 17.24 -6.79 5.65
CA ARG A 156 18.01 -7.95 5.17
C ARG A 156 17.33 -9.28 5.52
N MET A 157 16.80 -9.42 6.74
CA MET A 157 16.13 -10.65 7.20
C MET A 157 14.85 -10.94 6.39
N GLU A 158 14.11 -9.90 6.01
CA GLU A 158 12.90 -10.03 5.18
C GLU A 158 13.26 -10.42 3.75
N TRP A 159 14.28 -9.76 3.17
CA TRP A 159 14.84 -10.12 1.88
C TRP A 159 15.29 -11.58 1.86
N ASP A 160 16.17 -11.99 2.79
CA ASP A 160 16.74 -13.34 2.82
C ASP A 160 15.64 -14.41 2.92
N TYR A 161 14.59 -14.14 3.71
CA TYR A 161 13.49 -15.09 3.87
C TYR A 161 12.67 -15.25 2.58
N TRP A 162 12.20 -14.15 1.97
CA TRP A 162 11.32 -14.25 0.81
C TRP A 162 12.04 -14.49 -0.51
N PHE A 163 13.32 -14.16 -0.59
CA PHE A 163 14.16 -14.45 -1.76
C PHE A 163 14.61 -15.90 -1.82
N ASP A 164 14.67 -16.60 -0.67
CA ASP A 164 15.01 -18.03 -0.60
C ASP A 164 14.00 -18.88 -1.36
N THR A 165 14.48 -19.69 -2.31
CA THR A 165 13.66 -20.62 -3.09
C THR A 165 12.94 -21.67 -2.24
N GLU A 166 13.48 -21.99 -1.05
CA GLU A 166 12.88 -22.96 -0.13
C GLU A 166 11.73 -22.38 0.70
N THR A 167 11.49 -21.08 0.66
CA THR A 167 10.39 -20.47 1.44
C THR A 167 9.02 -21.01 1.02
N VAL A 168 8.80 -21.30 -0.26
CA VAL A 168 7.57 -21.92 -0.75
C VAL A 168 7.28 -23.29 -0.11
N ASN A 169 8.32 -23.99 0.34
CA ASN A 169 8.21 -25.29 1.04
C ASN A 169 8.01 -25.14 2.55
N LYS A 170 8.20 -23.93 3.10
CA LYS A 170 8.13 -23.64 4.54
C LYS A 170 6.80 -22.97 4.93
N VAL A 171 6.13 -22.32 3.98
CA VAL A 171 4.83 -21.66 4.22
C VAL A 171 3.68 -22.65 4.10
N ARG A 172 2.53 -22.31 4.70
CA ARG A 172 1.29 -23.07 4.51
C ARG A 172 0.87 -23.04 3.04
N GLU A 173 0.16 -24.07 2.58
CA GLU A 173 -0.26 -24.25 1.19
C GLU A 173 -1.06 -23.01 0.65
N ASP A 174 -1.94 -22.46 1.47
CA ASP A 174 -2.72 -21.25 1.13
C ASP A 174 -1.87 -19.97 1.03
N ARG A 175 -0.61 -19.99 1.49
CA ARG A 175 0.35 -18.89 1.42
C ARG A 175 1.38 -19.02 0.29
N ILE A 176 1.41 -20.15 -0.41
CA ILE A 176 2.33 -20.37 -1.54
C ILE A 176 2.23 -19.26 -2.60
N PRO A 177 1.04 -18.82 -3.05
CA PRO A 177 0.94 -17.72 -4.02
C PRO A 177 1.58 -16.43 -3.53
N MET A 178 1.50 -16.14 -2.23
CA MET A 178 2.13 -14.95 -1.63
C MET A 178 3.65 -15.05 -1.68
N ALA A 179 4.21 -16.22 -1.32
CA ALA A 179 5.65 -16.45 -1.36
C ALA A 179 6.21 -16.35 -2.81
N VAL A 180 5.50 -16.93 -3.78
CA VAL A 180 5.87 -16.83 -5.20
C VAL A 180 5.79 -15.37 -5.68
N GLY A 181 4.73 -14.66 -5.31
CA GLY A 181 4.53 -13.27 -5.67
C GLY A 181 5.56 -12.32 -5.04
N ALA A 182 5.91 -12.53 -3.77
CA ALA A 182 6.96 -11.77 -3.09
C ALA A 182 8.31 -11.98 -3.79
N LYS A 183 8.69 -13.25 -4.03
CA LYS A 183 9.94 -13.58 -4.71
C LYS A 183 10.04 -12.92 -6.09
N ARG A 184 8.98 -12.95 -6.91
CA ARG A 184 8.95 -12.29 -8.23
C ARG A 184 9.27 -10.80 -8.13
N ARG A 185 8.69 -10.09 -7.14
CA ARG A 185 8.93 -8.65 -6.93
C ARG A 185 10.35 -8.37 -6.46
N LEU A 186 10.84 -9.20 -5.56
CA LEU A 186 12.23 -9.11 -5.09
C LEU A 186 13.24 -9.39 -6.22
N GLU A 187 12.98 -10.36 -7.10
CA GLU A 187 13.81 -10.62 -8.28
C GLU A 187 13.86 -9.41 -9.22
N ALA A 188 12.75 -8.67 -9.40
CA ALA A 188 12.73 -7.45 -10.19
C ALA A 188 13.55 -6.30 -9.56
N LEU A 189 13.74 -6.33 -8.25
CA LEU A 189 14.55 -5.36 -7.50
C LEU A 189 16.02 -5.79 -7.34
N GLU A 190 16.39 -7.00 -7.75
CA GLU A 190 17.75 -7.50 -7.58
C GLU A 190 18.78 -6.57 -8.24
N GLY A 191 19.79 -6.16 -7.49
CA GLY A 191 20.80 -5.20 -7.93
C GLY A 191 20.41 -3.71 -7.79
N ASN A 192 19.14 -3.40 -7.50
CA ASN A 192 18.64 -2.03 -7.31
C ASN A 192 18.06 -1.79 -5.92
N ILE A 193 18.27 -2.69 -4.98
CA ILE A 193 17.73 -2.60 -3.62
C ILE A 193 18.82 -2.47 -2.58
N ASN A 194 18.61 -1.62 -1.60
CA ASN A 194 19.50 -1.44 -0.46
C ASN A 194 19.00 -2.29 0.72
N LEU A 195 19.85 -3.18 1.23
CA LEU A 195 19.55 -4.01 2.38
C LEU A 195 20.04 -3.29 3.65
N PHE A 196 19.16 -3.22 4.65
CA PHE A 196 19.47 -2.62 5.95
C PHE A 196 19.20 -3.58 7.10
N ASP A 197 19.79 -3.31 8.26
CA ASP A 197 19.60 -4.07 9.49
C ASP A 197 18.90 -3.22 10.57
N SER A 198 18.48 -3.85 11.67
CA SER A 198 17.88 -3.13 12.79
C SER A 198 18.86 -2.12 13.39
N ASN A 199 18.35 -0.93 13.70
CA ASN A 199 19.06 0.25 14.18
C ASN A 199 19.85 1.04 13.12
N ASP A 200 19.83 0.62 11.85
CA ASP A 200 20.40 1.45 10.78
C ASP A 200 19.54 2.71 10.56
N GLU A 201 20.22 3.83 10.34
CA GLU A 201 19.61 5.03 9.77
C GLU A 201 19.63 4.88 8.24
N ILE A 202 18.47 4.54 7.66
CA ILE A 202 18.35 4.21 6.23
C ILE A 202 18.25 5.44 5.34
N ILE A 203 17.67 6.50 5.89
CA ILE A 203 17.55 7.84 5.30
C ILE A 203 17.66 8.82 6.45
N ASP A 204 18.19 10.02 6.23
CA ASP A 204 18.35 11.05 7.28
C ASP A 204 17.02 11.26 8.05
N GLY A 205 17.04 10.97 9.34
CA GLY A 205 15.89 11.02 10.24
C GLY A 205 14.93 9.82 10.16
N ILE A 206 15.29 8.72 9.47
CA ILE A 206 14.48 7.48 9.44
C ILE A 206 15.36 6.31 9.89
N LYS A 207 15.03 5.74 11.05
CA LYS A 207 15.75 4.62 11.66
C LYS A 207 14.90 3.34 11.67
N ALA A 208 15.49 2.24 11.25
CA ALA A 208 14.86 0.93 11.22
C ALA A 208 14.88 0.24 12.58
N LEU A 209 13.77 -0.43 12.94
CA LEU A 209 13.60 -1.22 14.14
C LEU A 209 13.03 -2.59 13.77
N LEU A 210 13.73 -3.67 14.09
CA LEU A 210 13.24 -5.02 13.84
C LEU A 210 12.06 -5.34 14.77
N THR A 211 10.90 -5.67 14.18
CA THR A 211 9.65 -6.01 14.88
C THR A 211 9.06 -7.31 14.32
N PRO A 212 9.76 -8.47 14.46
CA PRO A 212 9.38 -9.72 13.86
C PRO A 212 8.11 -10.28 14.50
N GLY A 213 7.38 -11.11 13.74
CA GLY A 213 6.17 -11.79 14.22
C GLY A 213 5.12 -11.90 13.13
N HIS A 214 4.74 -10.80 12.52
CA HIS A 214 3.85 -10.76 11.37
C HIS A 214 4.52 -11.38 10.12
N SER A 215 5.76 -11.00 9.87
CA SER A 215 6.72 -11.72 9.02
C SER A 215 8.04 -11.90 9.78
N PRO A 216 8.96 -12.77 9.31
CA PRO A 216 10.23 -13.02 10.01
C PRO A 216 11.12 -11.79 10.13
N GLY A 217 11.16 -10.94 9.11
CA GLY A 217 12.01 -9.75 9.04
C GLY A 217 11.24 -8.43 9.07
N HIS A 218 9.99 -8.42 9.57
CA HIS A 218 9.16 -7.22 9.65
C HIS A 218 9.88 -6.07 10.35
N MET A 219 9.83 -4.88 9.75
CA MET A 219 10.45 -3.67 10.26
C MET A 219 9.40 -2.61 10.61
N SER A 220 9.65 -1.89 11.69
CA SER A 220 9.01 -0.60 12.01
C SER A 220 10.04 0.51 11.86
N PHE A 221 9.59 1.76 11.79
CA PHE A 221 10.48 2.89 11.56
C PHE A 221 10.24 3.99 12.59
N GLU A 222 11.32 4.45 13.21
CA GLU A 222 11.34 5.68 13.98
C GLU A 222 11.62 6.84 13.03
N VAL A 223 10.75 7.84 13.02
CA VAL A 223 10.83 9.00 12.12
C VAL A 223 10.91 10.27 12.95
N GLY A 224 11.92 11.08 12.66
CA GLY A 224 12.15 12.34 13.36
C GLY A 224 13.60 12.48 13.84
N LYS A 225 13.93 13.65 14.39
CA LYS A 225 15.23 13.94 15.02
C LYS A 225 15.04 14.16 16.49
#